data_7aa9a75969ef101acd6615736a9ebc4a
#
_entry.id   7aa9a75969ef101acd6615736a9ebc4a
#
_cell.length_a   1.000
_cell.length_b   1.000
_cell.length_c   1.000
_cell.angle_alpha   90.00
_cell.angle_beta   90.00
_cell.angle_gamma   90.00
#
_symmetry.space_group_name_H-M   'P 1'
#
loop_
_entity.id
_entity.type
_entity.pdbx_description
1 polymer ?
#
loop_
_entity_poly.entity_id
_entity_poly.type
_entity_poly.pdbx_seq_one_letter_code
_entity_poly.pdbx_strand_id
1 'polypeptide(L)'
;MIRLQPFATLALRAELEVTERYNHSMIVSYVDPSADAAIAESSGKDFKFKNNTDYPIYIEGRTTSDKQITFTIYGVETRDSNREVSYESVVLERIVPDTEVIYTDASQPVGYCAVQSAHVGYKAQLWKVVKENGVEVSREQVNSSTYMKAPRSATVGVATEDPNAYNAIMAAVATNSIDQVKAVAGAYKAAADAAAAEAAAQQAAQQAQAEQAPAGQETPPAQ
;
A
#
# COMPACT_ATOMS: atom_id res chain seq x y z
N MET A 1 10.60 4.45 2.31
CA MET A 1 10.62 4.26 0.85
C MET A 1 10.66 5.64 0.22
N ILE A 2 11.75 6.00 -0.43
CA ILE A 2 11.88 7.29 -1.14
C ILE A 2 11.06 7.18 -2.43
N ARG A 3 10.08 8.08 -2.62
CA ARG A 3 9.27 8.10 -3.85
C ARG A 3 10.07 8.83 -4.94
N LEU A 4 10.69 8.08 -5.85
CA LEU A 4 11.43 8.64 -7.00
C LEU A 4 10.53 9.01 -8.20
N GLN A 5 9.24 8.88 -8.06
CA GLN A 5 8.24 9.13 -9.10
C GLN A 5 8.21 10.56 -9.66
N PRO A 6 8.37 11.61 -8.84
CA PRO A 6 8.47 12.97 -9.38
C PRO A 6 9.63 13.12 -10.35
N PHE A 7 10.69 12.32 -10.17
CA PHE A 7 11.90 12.40 -10.98
C PHE A 7 11.70 11.83 -12.40
N ALA A 8 11.02 10.69 -12.56
CA ALA A 8 10.74 10.11 -13.88
C ALA A 8 9.90 11.07 -14.74
N THR A 9 8.83 11.64 -14.15
CA THR A 9 8.01 12.65 -14.84
C THR A 9 8.81 13.90 -15.17
N LEU A 10 9.73 14.31 -14.29
CA LEU A 10 10.58 15.48 -14.52
C LEU A 10 11.56 15.25 -15.66
N ALA A 11 12.20 14.06 -15.72
CA ALA A 11 13.08 13.69 -16.83
C ALA A 11 12.36 13.69 -18.19
N LEU A 12 11.12 13.16 -18.21
CA LEU A 12 10.27 13.21 -19.39
C LEU A 12 9.96 14.66 -19.79
N ARG A 13 9.53 15.52 -18.83
CA ARG A 13 9.24 16.94 -19.10
C ARG A 13 10.46 17.74 -19.57
N ALA A 14 11.65 17.38 -19.12
CA ALA A 14 12.91 17.92 -19.59
C ALA A 14 13.34 17.32 -20.94
N GLU A 15 12.55 16.41 -21.52
CA GLU A 15 12.82 15.68 -22.76
C GLU A 15 14.17 14.94 -22.76
N LEU A 16 14.64 14.51 -21.58
CA LEU A 16 15.80 13.65 -21.49
C LEU A 16 15.49 12.26 -22.07
N GLU A 17 16.47 11.65 -22.72
CA GLU A 17 16.35 10.34 -23.34
C GLU A 17 16.24 9.25 -22.26
N VAL A 18 15.04 8.74 -22.00
CA VAL A 18 14.83 7.62 -21.07
C VAL A 18 15.28 6.33 -21.75
N THR A 19 16.30 5.67 -21.19
CA THR A 19 16.91 4.45 -21.76
C THR A 19 16.46 3.17 -21.06
N GLU A 20 15.96 3.27 -19.81
CA GLU A 20 15.42 2.14 -19.06
C GLU A 20 14.31 2.61 -18.13
N ARG A 21 13.18 1.91 -18.14
CA ARG A 21 12.05 2.18 -17.26
C ARG A 21 11.22 0.91 -17.05
N TYR A 22 10.80 0.68 -15.82
CA TYR A 22 9.84 -0.36 -15.43
C TYR A 22 8.63 0.27 -14.80
N ASN A 23 7.42 -0.25 -15.06
CA ASN A 23 6.23 0.12 -14.29
C ASN A 23 6.14 -0.67 -12.98
N HIS A 24 5.35 -0.17 -12.03
CA HIS A 24 4.98 -0.95 -10.83
C HIS A 24 4.16 -2.18 -11.22
N SER A 25 4.23 -3.22 -10.38
CA SER A 25 3.42 -4.42 -10.60
C SER A 25 1.92 -4.16 -10.46
N MET A 26 1.54 -3.27 -9.53
CA MET A 26 0.16 -2.81 -9.33
C MET A 26 0.09 -1.30 -9.53
N ILE A 27 -1.10 -0.81 -9.86
CA ILE A 27 -1.33 0.63 -10.03
C ILE A 27 -1.01 1.38 -8.74
N VAL A 28 -0.41 2.55 -8.87
CA VAL A 28 -0.14 3.48 -7.77
C VAL A 28 -1.01 4.73 -7.93
N SER A 29 -1.34 5.39 -6.81
CA SER A 29 -2.30 6.49 -6.79
C SER A 29 -1.69 7.89 -6.93
N TYR A 30 -0.36 8.00 -7.00
CA TYR A 30 0.34 9.28 -6.93
C TYR A 30 0.93 9.74 -8.28
N VAL A 31 0.71 8.98 -9.34
CA VAL A 31 1.10 9.29 -10.72
C VAL A 31 0.13 8.62 -11.67
N ASP A 32 -0.06 9.21 -12.85
CA ASP A 32 -0.93 8.64 -13.87
C ASP A 32 -0.40 7.29 -14.38
N PRO A 33 -1.28 6.37 -14.77
CA PRO A 33 -0.89 5.08 -15.34
C PRO A 33 0.09 5.27 -16.50
N SER A 34 1.10 4.40 -16.56
CA SER A 34 2.18 4.40 -17.57
C SER A 34 3.16 5.58 -17.50
N ALA A 35 2.93 6.58 -16.61
CA ALA A 35 3.89 7.64 -16.31
C ALA A 35 4.79 7.32 -15.10
N ASP A 36 4.55 6.20 -14.42
CA ASP A 36 5.32 5.73 -13.27
C ASP A 36 6.67 5.12 -13.67
N ALA A 37 7.60 5.06 -12.73
CA ALA A 37 8.83 4.29 -12.82
C ALA A 37 9.10 3.55 -11.52
N ALA A 38 9.20 2.23 -11.56
CA ALA A 38 9.49 1.39 -10.42
C ALA A 38 11.00 1.16 -10.31
N ILE A 39 11.53 1.34 -9.10
CA ILE A 39 12.92 1.01 -8.75
C ILE A 39 12.88 -0.05 -7.66
N ALA A 40 13.59 -1.15 -7.88
CA ALA A 40 13.69 -2.25 -6.94
C ALA A 40 15.00 -3.01 -7.13
N GLU A 41 15.96 -2.78 -6.25
CA GLU A 41 17.31 -3.38 -6.30
C GLU A 41 17.24 -4.90 -6.35
N SER A 42 16.38 -5.54 -5.55
CA SER A 42 16.25 -7.00 -5.49
C SER A 42 15.78 -7.65 -6.79
N SER A 43 15.14 -6.90 -7.68
CA SER A 43 14.64 -7.38 -8.98
C SER A 43 15.32 -6.70 -10.17
N GLY A 44 16.37 -5.91 -9.93
CA GLY A 44 17.13 -5.22 -10.96
C GLY A 44 16.35 -4.14 -11.73
N LYS A 45 15.20 -3.69 -11.18
CA LYS A 45 14.43 -2.62 -11.81
C LYS A 45 15.06 -1.28 -11.50
N ASP A 46 15.31 -0.51 -12.53
CA ASP A 46 15.94 0.80 -12.46
C ASP A 46 15.24 1.82 -13.38
N PHE A 47 15.57 3.07 -13.20
CA PHE A 47 15.18 4.15 -14.10
C PHE A 47 16.45 4.84 -14.59
N LYS A 48 16.72 4.72 -15.87
CA LYS A 48 17.90 5.29 -16.50
C LYS A 48 17.52 6.27 -17.61
N PHE A 49 18.28 7.33 -17.69
CA PHE A 49 18.14 8.33 -18.74
C PHE A 49 19.50 8.86 -19.12
N LYS A 50 19.57 9.48 -20.28
CA LYS A 50 20.75 10.13 -20.83
C LYS A 50 20.45 11.60 -21.05
N ASN A 51 21.39 12.45 -20.69
CA ASN A 51 21.38 13.82 -21.14
C ASN A 51 21.70 13.87 -22.62
N ASN A 52 20.69 14.12 -23.44
CA ASN A 52 20.76 14.21 -24.89
C ASN A 52 20.89 15.66 -25.38
N THR A 53 21.17 16.61 -24.47
CA THR A 53 21.47 18.00 -24.81
C THR A 53 22.96 18.25 -24.92
N ASP A 54 23.35 19.33 -25.60
CA ASP A 54 24.75 19.73 -25.73
C ASP A 54 25.32 20.42 -24.48
N TYR A 55 24.48 20.59 -23.45
CA TYR A 55 24.84 21.34 -22.23
C TYR A 55 24.76 20.42 -21.00
N PRO A 56 25.57 20.68 -19.98
CA PRO A 56 25.44 19.97 -18.70
C PRO A 56 24.13 20.28 -18.03
N ILE A 57 23.58 19.29 -17.33
CA ILE A 57 22.43 19.46 -16.44
C ILE A 57 22.85 19.25 -14.99
N TYR A 58 22.21 19.98 -14.08
CA TYR A 58 22.35 19.77 -12.63
C TYR A 58 21.03 19.32 -12.04
N ILE A 59 21.08 18.24 -11.26
CA ILE A 59 19.89 17.64 -10.65
C ILE A 59 19.96 17.84 -9.15
N GLU A 60 18.97 18.52 -8.59
CA GLU A 60 18.82 18.73 -7.17
C GLU A 60 17.66 17.92 -6.63
N GLY A 61 17.88 17.19 -5.52
CA GLY A 61 16.84 16.52 -4.75
C GLY A 61 16.79 17.08 -3.34
N ARG A 62 15.62 17.54 -2.90
CA ARG A 62 15.39 18.07 -1.54
C ARG A 62 14.30 17.28 -0.85
N THR A 63 14.54 16.93 0.41
CA THR A 63 13.54 16.33 1.29
C THR A 63 13.21 17.28 2.43
N THR A 64 11.94 17.29 2.83
CA THR A 64 11.44 18.10 3.95
C THR A 64 11.14 17.21 5.16
N SER A 65 10.98 17.81 6.33
CA SER A 65 10.67 17.08 7.58
C SER A 65 9.30 16.37 7.56
N ASP A 66 8.36 16.86 6.75
CA ASP A 66 7.04 16.25 6.49
C ASP A 66 7.10 15.14 5.42
N LYS A 67 8.32 14.67 5.07
CA LYS A 67 8.58 13.55 4.13
C LYS A 67 8.18 13.82 2.69
N GLN A 68 8.12 15.08 2.27
CA GLN A 68 8.02 15.42 0.86
C GLN A 68 9.40 15.40 0.21
N ILE A 69 9.45 15.04 -1.07
CA ILE A 69 10.63 15.11 -1.90
C ILE A 69 10.34 15.94 -3.14
N THR A 70 11.25 16.86 -3.43
CA THR A 70 11.21 17.70 -4.64
C THR A 70 12.47 17.48 -5.45
N PHE A 71 12.33 17.28 -6.74
CA PHE A 71 13.44 17.26 -7.69
C PHE A 71 13.38 18.47 -8.61
N THR A 72 14.53 19.02 -8.90
CA THR A 72 14.69 20.12 -9.86
C THR A 72 15.83 19.79 -10.82
N ILE A 73 15.59 19.93 -12.12
CA ILE A 73 16.62 19.85 -13.15
C ILE A 73 16.92 21.25 -13.64
N TYR A 74 18.17 21.65 -13.54
CA TYR A 74 18.69 22.91 -14.07
C TYR A 74 19.48 22.60 -15.32
N GLY A 75 19.32 23.41 -16.36
CA GLY A 75 20.02 23.28 -17.63
C GLY A 75 19.80 24.50 -18.52
N VAL A 76 20.29 24.43 -19.73
CA VAL A 76 20.04 25.46 -20.76
C VAL A 76 18.79 25.06 -21.54
N GLU A 77 17.80 25.97 -21.58
CA GLU A 77 16.62 25.77 -22.44
C GLU A 77 17.02 26.02 -23.89
N THR A 78 16.95 24.99 -24.71
CA THR A 78 17.32 25.00 -26.13
C THR A 78 16.13 24.85 -27.07
N ARG A 79 14.94 24.62 -26.51
CA ARG A 79 13.70 24.44 -27.28
C ARG A 79 13.13 25.82 -27.68
N ASP A 80 12.48 25.83 -28.81
CA ASP A 80 11.76 27.03 -29.26
C ASP A 80 10.65 27.41 -28.28
N SER A 81 10.48 28.68 -28.00
CA SER A 81 9.51 29.21 -27.03
C SER A 81 8.04 28.94 -27.39
N ASN A 82 7.76 28.61 -28.65
CA ASN A 82 6.43 28.26 -29.16
C ASN A 82 6.16 26.73 -29.11
N ARG A 83 7.13 25.94 -28.65
CA ARG A 83 7.03 24.50 -28.53
C ARG A 83 6.63 24.07 -27.13
N GLU A 84 5.53 23.35 -27.04
CA GLU A 84 4.99 22.80 -25.79
C GLU A 84 5.04 21.27 -25.86
N VAL A 85 5.49 20.64 -24.78
CA VAL A 85 5.51 19.18 -24.65
C VAL A 85 4.67 18.76 -23.46
N SER A 86 3.74 17.85 -23.69
CA SER A 86 2.90 17.25 -22.67
C SER A 86 2.92 15.73 -22.78
N TYR A 87 2.52 15.07 -21.68
CA TYR A 87 2.40 13.62 -21.61
C TYR A 87 0.99 13.25 -21.21
N GLU A 88 0.34 12.42 -22.01
CA GLU A 88 -1.03 11.99 -21.85
C GLU A 88 -1.07 10.50 -21.53
N SER A 89 -1.64 10.16 -20.37
CA SER A 89 -1.93 8.79 -19.99
C SER A 89 -3.26 8.35 -20.55
N VAL A 90 -3.27 7.25 -21.29
CA VAL A 90 -4.48 6.65 -21.87
C VAL A 90 -4.68 5.26 -21.27
N VAL A 91 -5.77 5.08 -20.54
CA VAL A 91 -6.19 3.77 -20.02
C VAL A 91 -6.92 3.02 -21.12
N LEU A 92 -6.36 1.90 -21.55
CA LEU A 92 -6.96 1.04 -22.59
C LEU A 92 -7.92 0.02 -21.99
N GLU A 93 -7.60 -0.50 -20.82
CA GLU A 93 -8.38 -1.54 -20.16
C GLU A 93 -8.32 -1.38 -18.63
N ARG A 94 -9.47 -1.57 -17.99
CA ARG A 94 -9.61 -1.62 -16.53
C ARG A 94 -10.13 -3.00 -16.15
N ILE A 95 -9.36 -3.77 -15.39
CA ILE A 95 -9.64 -5.16 -15.06
C ILE A 95 -10.00 -5.23 -13.57
N VAL A 96 -11.29 -5.29 -13.28
CA VAL A 96 -11.79 -5.39 -11.90
C VAL A 96 -11.72 -6.86 -11.46
N PRO A 97 -11.14 -7.17 -10.28
CA PRO A 97 -11.26 -8.49 -9.70
C PRO A 97 -12.72 -8.81 -9.38
N ASP A 98 -13.14 -10.01 -9.70
CA ASP A 98 -14.52 -10.51 -9.56
C ASP A 98 -14.63 -11.63 -8.52
N THR A 99 -13.55 -11.95 -7.83
CA THR A 99 -13.47 -13.02 -6.84
C THR A 99 -12.92 -12.49 -5.52
N GLU A 100 -13.21 -13.20 -4.44
CA GLU A 100 -12.60 -13.05 -3.13
C GLU A 100 -11.75 -14.28 -2.82
N VAL A 101 -10.69 -14.12 -2.01
CA VAL A 101 -9.82 -15.22 -1.59
C VAL A 101 -9.70 -15.21 -0.08
N ILE A 102 -9.94 -16.34 0.55
CA ILE A 102 -9.86 -16.50 1.99
C ILE A 102 -8.78 -17.53 2.32
N TYR A 103 -7.82 -17.12 3.14
CA TYR A 103 -6.77 -17.96 3.68
C TYR A 103 -7.05 -18.25 5.15
N THR A 104 -6.79 -19.48 5.60
CA THR A 104 -6.84 -19.85 7.01
C THR A 104 -5.44 -19.85 7.59
N ASP A 105 -5.30 -19.39 8.84
CA ASP A 105 -4.04 -19.38 9.57
C ASP A 105 -4.23 -20.09 10.92
N ALA A 106 -3.61 -21.25 11.06
CA ALA A 106 -3.65 -22.05 12.28
C ALA A 106 -2.75 -21.49 13.41
N SER A 107 -1.94 -20.50 13.14
CA SER A 107 -1.14 -19.81 14.16
C SER A 107 -1.91 -18.66 14.83
N GLN A 108 -3.03 -18.23 14.25
CA GLN A 108 -3.84 -17.15 14.75
C GLN A 108 -5.14 -17.67 15.39
N PRO A 109 -5.58 -17.06 16.50
CA PRO A 109 -6.80 -17.50 17.18
C PRO A 109 -8.05 -17.21 16.36
N VAL A 110 -9.12 -17.97 16.60
CA VAL A 110 -10.45 -17.63 16.11
C VAL A 110 -10.82 -16.25 16.64
N GLY A 111 -11.28 -15.36 15.73
CA GLY A 111 -11.46 -13.93 16.02
C GLY A 111 -10.44 -13.05 15.28
N TYR A 112 -9.29 -13.59 14.87
CA TYR A 112 -8.38 -12.88 13.99
C TYR A 112 -8.92 -12.85 12.55
N CYS A 113 -8.96 -11.67 11.95
CA CYS A 113 -9.28 -11.49 10.53
C CYS A 113 -8.57 -10.24 9.98
N ALA A 114 -7.60 -10.47 9.12
CA ALA A 114 -6.90 -9.42 8.38
C ALA A 114 -7.41 -9.37 6.95
N VAL A 115 -7.94 -8.23 6.52
CA VAL A 115 -8.51 -8.05 5.18
C VAL A 115 -7.61 -7.14 4.35
N GLN A 116 -7.30 -7.58 3.13
CA GLN A 116 -6.60 -6.80 2.12
C GLN A 116 -7.59 -6.42 1.00
N SER A 117 -7.61 -5.12 0.66
CA SER A 117 -8.47 -4.61 -0.41
C SER A 117 -8.08 -5.16 -1.77
N ALA A 118 -9.06 -5.26 -2.67
CA ALA A 118 -8.81 -5.58 -4.05
C ALA A 118 -7.99 -4.49 -4.76
N HIS A 119 -7.13 -4.90 -5.68
CA HIS A 119 -6.44 -4.01 -6.59
C HIS A 119 -6.94 -4.21 -8.01
N VAL A 120 -7.38 -3.13 -8.64
CA VAL A 120 -7.80 -3.13 -10.04
C VAL A 120 -6.57 -3.21 -10.93
N GLY A 121 -6.60 -4.07 -11.91
CA GLY A 121 -5.58 -4.13 -12.97
C GLY A 121 -5.87 -3.11 -14.06
N TYR A 122 -4.81 -2.69 -14.76
CA TYR A 122 -4.90 -1.74 -15.86
C TYR A 122 -3.95 -2.11 -16.99
N LYS A 123 -4.38 -1.82 -18.23
CA LYS A 123 -3.47 -1.63 -19.35
C LYS A 123 -3.53 -0.16 -19.75
N ALA A 124 -2.38 0.47 -19.85
CA ALA A 124 -2.30 1.89 -20.15
C ALA A 124 -1.11 2.20 -21.05
N GLN A 125 -1.21 3.31 -21.77
CA GLN A 125 -0.17 3.88 -22.60
C GLN A 125 0.13 5.30 -22.15
N LEU A 126 1.36 5.73 -22.33
CA LEU A 126 1.77 7.12 -22.19
C LEU A 126 2.17 7.67 -23.56
N TRP A 127 1.58 8.78 -23.92
CA TRP A 127 1.80 9.47 -25.18
C TRP A 127 2.50 10.79 -24.94
N LYS A 128 3.58 11.04 -25.67
CA LYS A 128 4.21 12.35 -25.77
C LYS A 128 3.48 13.14 -26.84
N VAL A 129 3.00 14.31 -26.50
CA VAL A 129 2.31 15.22 -27.42
C VAL A 129 3.12 16.50 -27.54
N VAL A 130 3.47 16.87 -28.74
CA VAL A 130 4.20 18.09 -29.05
C VAL A 130 3.28 19.04 -29.80
N LYS A 131 3.20 20.28 -29.30
CA LYS A 131 2.49 21.38 -29.95
C LYS A 131 3.46 22.48 -30.31
N GLU A 132 3.22 23.10 -31.47
CA GLU A 132 3.91 24.31 -31.91
C GLU A 132 2.86 25.38 -32.20
N ASN A 133 3.01 26.56 -31.60
CA ASN A 133 2.01 27.64 -31.68
C ASN A 133 0.59 27.16 -31.30
N GLY A 134 0.49 26.23 -30.33
CA GLY A 134 -0.77 25.64 -29.88
C GLY A 134 -1.37 24.55 -30.76
N VAL A 135 -0.75 24.23 -31.92
CA VAL A 135 -1.18 23.18 -32.83
C VAL A 135 -0.36 21.89 -32.59
N GLU A 136 -1.05 20.75 -32.45
CA GLU A 136 -0.39 19.46 -32.31
C GLU A 136 0.34 19.10 -33.59
N VAL A 137 1.67 18.93 -33.50
CA VAL A 137 2.55 18.57 -34.61
C VAL A 137 3.11 17.15 -34.52
N SER A 138 3.07 16.57 -33.33
CA SER A 138 3.52 15.18 -33.13
C SER A 138 2.81 14.54 -31.95
N ARG A 139 2.51 13.25 -32.10
CA ARG A 139 2.01 12.36 -31.04
C ARG A 139 2.69 11.02 -31.14
N GLU A 140 3.40 10.64 -30.09
CA GLU A 140 4.21 9.42 -30.06
C GLU A 140 3.92 8.63 -28.78
N GLN A 141 3.73 7.32 -28.90
CA GLN A 141 3.63 6.44 -27.73
C GLN A 141 5.04 6.18 -27.16
N VAL A 142 5.25 6.64 -25.93
CA VAL A 142 6.55 6.50 -25.24
C VAL A 142 6.59 5.34 -24.26
N ASN A 143 5.45 4.96 -23.68
CA ASN A 143 5.36 3.85 -22.75
C ASN A 143 4.09 3.01 -22.98
N SER A 144 4.18 1.73 -22.60
CA SER A 144 3.05 0.83 -22.42
C SER A 144 3.23 0.06 -21.13
N SER A 145 2.17 -0.06 -20.33
CA SER A 145 2.24 -0.67 -19.00
C SER A 145 1.05 -1.57 -18.75
N THR A 146 1.33 -2.70 -18.09
CA THR A 146 0.30 -3.60 -17.59
C THR A 146 0.43 -3.71 -16.07
N TYR A 147 -0.65 -3.41 -15.36
CA TYR A 147 -0.74 -3.51 -13.91
C TYR A 147 -1.61 -4.69 -13.55
N MET A 148 -1.11 -5.51 -12.61
CA MET A 148 -1.81 -6.72 -12.18
C MET A 148 -3.05 -6.38 -11.37
N LYS A 149 -4.13 -7.13 -11.57
CA LYS A 149 -5.24 -7.18 -10.64
C LYS A 149 -4.89 -8.11 -9.47
N ALA A 150 -5.40 -7.81 -8.27
CA ALA A 150 -5.41 -8.74 -7.15
C ALA A 150 -6.80 -8.76 -6.52
N PRO A 151 -7.35 -9.94 -6.20
CA PRO A 151 -8.65 -10.04 -5.55
C PRO A 151 -8.60 -9.46 -4.13
N ARG A 152 -9.76 -9.08 -3.61
CA ARG A 152 -9.91 -8.85 -2.18
C ARG A 152 -9.58 -10.16 -1.46
N SER A 153 -8.76 -10.10 -0.42
CA SER A 153 -8.37 -11.28 0.32
C SER A 153 -8.51 -11.09 1.82
N ALA A 154 -8.71 -12.19 2.54
CA ALA A 154 -8.69 -12.20 3.99
C ALA A 154 -7.86 -13.37 4.49
N THR A 155 -7.11 -13.13 5.58
CA THR A 155 -6.48 -14.17 6.38
C THR A 155 -7.25 -14.27 7.69
N VAL A 156 -7.80 -15.44 7.99
CA VAL A 156 -8.62 -15.69 9.18
C VAL A 156 -7.96 -16.74 10.07
N GLY A 157 -7.92 -16.44 11.38
CA GLY A 157 -7.42 -17.36 12.39
C GLY A 157 -8.38 -18.50 12.65
N VAL A 158 -7.83 -19.73 12.78
CA VAL A 158 -8.59 -20.93 13.05
C VAL A 158 -8.10 -21.69 14.29
N ALA A 159 -7.10 -21.18 15.01
CA ALA A 159 -6.62 -21.79 16.24
C ALA A 159 -7.65 -21.64 17.38
N THR A 160 -8.17 -22.75 17.88
CA THR A 160 -9.08 -22.81 19.02
C THR A 160 -9.18 -24.25 19.53
N GLU A 161 -9.44 -24.42 20.82
CA GLU A 161 -9.81 -25.70 21.42
C GLU A 161 -11.33 -25.96 21.40
N ASP A 162 -12.13 -24.94 21.08
CA ASP A 162 -13.60 -25.06 20.96
C ASP A 162 -14.00 -25.56 19.55
N PRO A 163 -14.51 -26.80 19.42
CA PRO A 163 -14.96 -27.35 18.13
C PRO A 163 -16.10 -26.51 17.50
N ASN A 164 -16.96 -25.87 18.30
CA ASN A 164 -18.05 -25.06 17.77
C ASN A 164 -17.51 -23.78 17.11
N ALA A 165 -16.53 -23.15 17.74
CA ALA A 165 -15.85 -21.98 17.20
C ALA A 165 -15.13 -22.32 15.88
N TYR A 166 -14.41 -23.45 15.86
CA TYR A 166 -13.75 -23.94 14.65
C TYR A 166 -14.75 -24.18 13.52
N ASN A 167 -15.82 -24.92 13.81
CA ASN A 167 -16.83 -25.24 12.81
C ASN A 167 -17.55 -23.98 12.30
N ALA A 168 -17.84 -23.02 13.15
CA ALA A 168 -18.49 -21.78 12.77
C ALA A 168 -17.62 -20.95 11.80
N ILE A 169 -16.31 -20.81 12.10
CA ILE A 169 -15.40 -20.06 11.23
C ILE A 169 -15.17 -20.79 9.90
N MET A 170 -15.04 -22.12 9.93
CA MET A 170 -14.87 -22.92 8.70
C MET A 170 -16.14 -22.91 7.82
N ALA A 171 -17.34 -22.90 8.42
CA ALA A 171 -18.59 -22.72 7.69
C ALA A 171 -18.64 -21.34 7.00
N ALA A 172 -18.19 -20.28 7.68
CA ALA A 172 -18.07 -18.96 7.08
C ALA A 172 -17.05 -18.93 5.93
N VAL A 173 -15.89 -19.58 6.08
CA VAL A 173 -14.87 -19.73 5.03
C VAL A 173 -15.43 -20.41 3.80
N ALA A 174 -16.25 -21.47 3.98
CA ALA A 174 -16.87 -22.21 2.89
C ALA A 174 -17.85 -21.38 2.05
N THR A 175 -18.32 -20.24 2.54
CA THR A 175 -19.17 -19.31 1.76
C THR A 175 -18.41 -18.52 0.71
N ASN A 176 -17.08 -18.51 0.75
CA ASN A 176 -16.21 -17.64 -0.05
C ASN A 176 -16.57 -16.14 0.05
N SER A 177 -17.19 -15.70 1.16
CA SER A 177 -17.52 -14.31 1.43
C SER A 177 -16.67 -13.75 2.57
N ILE A 178 -15.80 -12.80 2.27
CA ILE A 178 -14.96 -12.13 3.27
C ILE A 178 -15.82 -11.39 4.30
N ASP A 179 -16.94 -10.82 3.89
CA ASP A 179 -17.83 -10.10 4.82
C ASP A 179 -18.49 -11.06 5.82
N GLN A 180 -18.85 -12.28 5.41
CA GLN A 180 -19.35 -13.30 6.33
C GLN A 180 -18.25 -13.79 7.29
N VAL A 181 -17.06 -14.08 6.78
CA VAL A 181 -15.91 -14.47 7.60
C VAL A 181 -15.56 -13.37 8.61
N LYS A 182 -15.53 -12.13 8.17
CA LYS A 182 -15.25 -10.97 9.02
C LYS A 182 -16.32 -10.80 10.12
N ALA A 183 -17.58 -11.02 9.81
CA ALA A 183 -18.66 -10.94 10.77
C ALA A 183 -18.53 -12.02 11.86
N VAL A 184 -18.29 -13.28 11.46
CA VAL A 184 -18.12 -14.39 12.41
C VAL A 184 -16.86 -14.19 13.26
N ALA A 185 -15.70 -13.90 12.64
CA ALA A 185 -14.47 -13.62 13.38
C ALA A 185 -14.64 -12.45 14.33
N GLY A 186 -15.32 -11.38 13.91
CA GLY A 186 -15.60 -10.21 14.74
C GLY A 186 -16.44 -10.53 15.98
N ALA A 187 -17.41 -11.43 15.85
CA ALA A 187 -18.23 -11.88 16.99
C ALA A 187 -17.37 -12.63 18.03
N TYR A 188 -16.51 -13.55 17.59
CA TYR A 188 -15.59 -14.26 18.48
C TYR A 188 -14.56 -13.34 19.12
N LYS A 189 -14.03 -12.36 18.36
CA LYS A 189 -13.15 -11.34 18.92
C LYS A 189 -13.83 -10.52 20.00
N ALA A 190 -15.05 -10.05 19.75
CA ALA A 190 -15.81 -9.27 20.71
C ALA A 190 -16.10 -10.07 22.01
N ALA A 191 -16.44 -11.35 21.88
CA ALA A 191 -16.64 -12.23 23.02
C ALA A 191 -15.33 -12.45 23.83
N ALA A 192 -14.22 -12.63 23.18
CA ALA A 192 -12.91 -12.78 23.82
C ALA A 192 -12.47 -11.48 24.51
N ASP A 193 -12.67 -10.32 23.88
CA ASP A 193 -12.36 -9.01 24.44
C ASP A 193 -13.24 -8.74 25.72
N ALA A 194 -14.52 -9.11 25.68
CA ALA A 194 -15.42 -8.98 26.83
C ALA A 194 -14.99 -9.89 27.99
N ALA A 195 -14.66 -11.14 27.72
CA ALA A 195 -14.17 -12.08 28.74
C ALA A 195 -12.85 -11.62 29.36
N ALA A 196 -11.93 -11.08 28.56
CA ALA A 196 -10.66 -10.53 29.05
C ALA A 196 -10.89 -9.29 29.94
N ALA A 197 -11.82 -8.41 29.57
CA ALA A 197 -12.17 -7.24 30.38
C ALA A 197 -12.80 -7.64 31.72
N GLU A 198 -13.67 -8.64 31.74
CA GLU A 198 -14.27 -9.16 32.97
C GLU A 198 -13.21 -9.80 33.87
N ALA A 199 -12.30 -10.60 33.32
CA ALA A 199 -11.21 -11.21 34.09
C ALA A 199 -10.29 -10.14 34.70
N ALA A 200 -9.96 -9.09 33.95
CA ALA A 200 -9.15 -7.97 34.44
C ALA A 200 -9.87 -7.21 35.58
N ALA A 201 -11.19 -6.98 35.48
CA ALA A 201 -11.96 -6.34 36.53
C ALA A 201 -12.01 -7.19 37.80
N GLN A 202 -12.16 -8.52 37.69
CA GLN A 202 -12.13 -9.45 38.80
C GLN A 202 -10.77 -9.45 39.50
N GLN A 203 -9.67 -9.45 38.75
CA GLN A 203 -8.30 -9.39 39.29
C GLN A 203 -8.07 -8.07 40.05
N ALA A 204 -8.49 -6.94 39.48
CA ALA A 204 -8.39 -5.64 40.13
C ALA A 204 -9.19 -5.58 41.47
N ALA A 205 -10.41 -6.15 41.49
CA ALA A 205 -11.21 -6.23 42.68
C ALA A 205 -10.56 -7.11 43.77
N GLN A 206 -9.96 -8.23 43.40
CA GLN A 206 -9.22 -9.12 44.33
C GLN A 206 -7.97 -8.42 44.91
N GLN A 207 -7.23 -7.68 44.10
CA GLN A 207 -6.08 -6.91 44.58
C GLN A 207 -6.51 -5.82 45.59
N ALA A 208 -7.55 -5.08 45.27
CA ALA A 208 -8.06 -4.06 46.17
C ALA A 208 -8.54 -4.63 47.53
N GLN A 209 -9.12 -5.84 47.54
CA GLN A 209 -9.49 -6.54 48.76
C GLN A 209 -8.29 -7.02 49.58
N ALA A 210 -7.22 -7.48 48.89
CA ALA A 210 -5.99 -7.92 49.54
C ALA A 210 -5.23 -6.77 50.22
N GLU A 211 -5.25 -5.58 49.64
CA GLU A 211 -4.67 -4.35 50.22
C GLU A 211 -5.45 -3.81 51.44
N GLN A 212 -6.73 -4.13 51.56
CA GLN A 212 -7.58 -3.72 52.67
C GLN A 212 -7.60 -4.72 53.84
N ALA A 213 -6.95 -5.87 53.73
CA ALA A 213 -6.84 -6.83 54.83
C ALA A 213 -5.98 -6.25 55.96
N PRO A 214 -6.48 -6.20 57.24
CA PRO A 214 -5.73 -5.61 58.36
C PRO A 214 -4.46 -6.40 58.62
N ALA A 215 -3.32 -5.68 58.69
CA ALA A 215 -2.05 -6.24 59.15
C ALA A 215 -2.28 -6.91 60.50
N GLY A 216 -1.94 -8.19 60.60
CA GLY A 216 -2.18 -9.04 61.74
C GLY A 216 -1.73 -8.40 63.05
N GLN A 217 -2.57 -8.47 64.06
CA GLN A 217 -2.26 -8.10 65.44
C GLN A 217 -0.97 -8.87 65.88
N GLU A 218 0.09 -8.12 66.07
CA GLU A 218 1.23 -8.62 66.85
C GLU A 218 0.77 -8.94 68.26
N THR A 219 0.78 -10.20 68.66
CA THR A 219 0.61 -10.61 70.05
C THR A 219 1.84 -10.14 70.84
N PRO A 220 1.62 -9.39 72.01
CA PRO A 220 2.75 -8.99 72.83
C PRO A 220 3.37 -10.21 73.54
N PRO A 221 4.69 -10.20 73.80
CA PRO A 221 5.35 -11.30 74.51
C PRO A 221 4.89 -11.35 75.95
N ALA A 222 4.53 -12.54 76.44
CA ALA A 222 4.24 -12.82 77.84
C ALA A 222 5.49 -12.59 78.72
N GLN A 223 5.29 -11.88 79.84
CA GLN A 223 6.26 -11.75 80.93
C GLN A 223 6.26 -12.99 81.81
#